data_ed41e9a483bd29cbfb0eadc8582c2759
#
_entry.id   ed41e9a483bd29cbfb0eadc8582c2759
#
_cell.length_a   1.000
_cell.length_b   1.000
_cell.length_c   1.000
_cell.angle_alpha   90.00
_cell.angle_beta   90.00
_cell.angle_gamma   90.00
#
_symmetry.space_group_name_H-M   'P 1'
#
loop_
_entity.id
_entity.type
_entity.pdbx_description
1 polymer ?
#
loop_
_entity_poly.entity_id
_entity_poly.type
_entity_poly.pdbx_seq_one_letter_code
_entity_poly.pdbx_strand_id
1 'polypeptide(L)'
;MQAARSVNTAHVCANWLIGQQIVEAEQRGVKRAGYGLALLKTLSVKLSGEYGSGFSVSALQYMRGFYLGYPDLLTKQHAVRVEFAALPIQYAARDEFPTEEAWCAGVLHPGLSWTHYRLLLKVGRREVRDFYEIESIRNGWSARQFERQINSFLFERLLKNRDKKVPTSFETAPTESH
;
A
#
# COMPACT_ATOMS: atom_id res chain seq x y z
N MET A 1 12.28 12.47 -15.47
CA MET A 1 11.43 11.46 -14.80
C MET A 1 11.60 11.42 -13.28
N GLN A 2 12.74 11.78 -12.73
CA GLN A 2 13.09 11.74 -11.31
C GLN A 2 12.24 12.65 -10.42
N ALA A 3 12.02 13.91 -10.81
CA ALA A 3 11.18 14.86 -10.06
C ALA A 3 9.74 14.37 -9.82
N ALA A 4 9.13 13.71 -10.80
CA ALA A 4 7.78 13.18 -10.66
C ALA A 4 7.71 12.01 -9.64
N ARG A 5 8.75 11.18 -9.56
CA ARG A 5 8.84 10.10 -8.56
C ARG A 5 8.99 10.67 -7.14
N SER A 6 9.82 11.69 -6.96
CA SER A 6 9.99 12.36 -5.66
C SER A 6 8.69 13.01 -5.16
N VAL A 7 7.94 13.68 -6.04
CA VAL A 7 6.64 14.26 -5.71
C VAL A 7 5.62 13.17 -5.34
N ASN A 8 5.58 12.07 -6.09
CA ASN A 8 4.70 10.95 -5.77
C ASN A 8 5.02 10.34 -4.41
N THR A 9 6.29 10.12 -4.11
CA THR A 9 6.75 9.57 -2.83
C THR A 9 6.36 10.49 -1.67
N ALA A 10 6.63 11.79 -1.79
CA ALA A 10 6.24 12.78 -0.77
C ALA A 10 4.73 12.79 -0.52
N HIS A 11 3.93 12.71 -1.60
CA HIS A 11 2.47 12.65 -1.49
C HIS A 11 1.99 11.36 -0.79
N VAL A 12 2.59 10.22 -1.10
CA VAL A 12 2.28 8.94 -0.41
C VAL A 12 2.62 9.03 1.07
N CYS A 13 3.82 9.55 1.41
CA CYS A 13 4.23 9.74 2.81
C CYS A 13 3.27 10.68 3.56
N ALA A 14 2.91 11.81 2.97
CA ALA A 14 1.98 12.76 3.59
C ALA A 14 0.61 12.10 3.88
N ASN A 15 0.04 11.37 2.92
CA ASN A 15 -1.22 10.66 3.11
C ASN A 15 -1.14 9.58 4.20
N TRP A 16 -0.01 8.88 4.31
CA TRP A 16 0.22 7.89 5.36
C TRP A 16 0.29 8.55 6.75
N LEU A 17 1.05 9.65 6.88
CA LEU A 17 1.18 10.41 8.13
C LEU A 17 -0.15 11.00 8.58
N ILE A 18 -0.95 11.54 7.66
CA ILE A 18 -2.30 12.03 7.97
C ILE A 18 -3.17 10.86 8.47
N GLY A 19 -3.09 9.71 7.81
CA GLY A 19 -3.80 8.49 8.24
C GLY A 19 -3.40 8.06 9.65
N GLN A 20 -2.11 8.10 9.98
CA GLN A 20 -1.59 7.82 11.31
C GLN A 20 -2.19 8.75 12.36
N GLN A 21 -2.14 10.06 12.11
CA GLN A 21 -2.69 11.06 13.05
C GLN A 21 -4.19 10.90 13.27
N ILE A 22 -4.94 10.52 12.23
CA ILE A 22 -6.38 10.22 12.37
C ILE A 22 -6.59 9.04 13.31
N VAL A 23 -5.87 7.93 13.09
CA VAL A 23 -6.01 6.71 13.92
C VAL A 23 -5.59 6.97 15.37
N GLU A 24 -4.50 7.69 15.59
CA GLU A 24 -4.04 8.06 16.93
C GLU A 24 -5.08 8.95 17.66
N ALA A 25 -5.68 9.92 16.94
CA ALA A 25 -6.72 10.75 17.49
C ALA A 25 -7.99 9.96 17.83
N GLU A 26 -8.38 8.99 16.97
CA GLU A 26 -9.49 8.09 17.25
C GLU A 26 -9.24 7.24 18.50
N GLN A 27 -8.03 6.69 18.65
CA GLN A 27 -7.66 5.87 19.82
C GLN A 27 -7.69 6.67 21.12
N ARG A 28 -7.27 7.93 21.09
CA ARG A 28 -7.39 8.84 22.26
C ARG A 28 -8.84 9.17 22.62
N GLY A 29 -9.75 9.14 21.61
CA GLY A 29 -11.17 9.47 21.74
C GLY A 29 -12.12 8.28 21.97
N VAL A 30 -11.62 7.05 22.14
CA VAL A 30 -12.35 5.76 22.14
C VAL A 30 -13.54 5.67 23.11
N LYS A 31 -13.69 6.58 24.07
CA LYS A 31 -14.81 6.55 25.04
C LYS A 31 -16.18 7.02 24.48
N ARG A 32 -16.28 7.44 23.22
CA ARG A 32 -17.53 7.96 22.63
C ARG A 32 -17.87 7.30 21.31
N ALA A 33 -18.95 6.55 21.26
CA ALA A 33 -19.51 6.01 20.03
C ALA A 33 -19.79 7.16 19.03
N GLY A 34 -19.40 6.99 17.75
CA GLY A 34 -19.55 8.02 16.72
C GLY A 34 -18.44 9.08 16.65
N TYR A 35 -17.46 9.07 17.56
CA TYR A 35 -16.38 10.05 17.60
C TYR A 35 -15.56 10.07 16.29
N GLY A 36 -15.21 8.91 15.74
CA GLY A 36 -14.39 8.82 14.53
C GLY A 36 -15.03 9.48 13.30
N LEU A 37 -16.34 9.29 13.09
CA LEU A 37 -17.04 9.92 11.96
C LEU A 37 -17.17 11.44 12.16
N ALA A 38 -17.43 11.89 13.38
CA ALA A 38 -17.49 13.32 13.71
C ALA A 38 -16.12 13.96 13.54
N LEU A 39 -15.04 13.29 13.97
CA LEU A 39 -13.67 13.72 13.79
C LEU A 39 -13.34 13.94 12.30
N LEU A 40 -13.64 12.94 11.44
CA LEU A 40 -13.36 13.04 10.01
C LEU A 40 -14.13 14.19 9.34
N LYS A 41 -15.39 14.40 9.72
CA LYS A 41 -16.17 15.55 9.21
C LYS A 41 -15.55 16.90 9.62
N THR A 42 -15.18 17.03 10.89
CA THR A 42 -14.54 18.25 11.41
C THR A 42 -13.21 18.52 10.73
N LEU A 43 -12.36 17.48 10.58
CA LEU A 43 -11.07 17.58 9.89
C LEU A 43 -11.27 17.93 8.41
N SER A 44 -12.24 17.32 7.73
CA SER A 44 -12.55 17.64 6.33
C SER A 44 -12.88 19.10 6.13
N VAL A 45 -13.74 19.68 6.97
CA VAL A 45 -14.09 21.11 6.88
C VAL A 45 -12.88 22.00 7.09
N LYS A 46 -12.10 21.74 8.16
CA LYS A 46 -10.91 22.55 8.48
C LYS A 46 -9.84 22.46 7.38
N LEU A 47 -9.45 21.25 7.00
CA LEU A 47 -8.37 21.05 6.03
C LEU A 47 -8.78 21.47 4.62
N SER A 48 -10.04 21.27 4.23
CA SER A 48 -10.51 21.75 2.91
C SER A 48 -10.59 23.28 2.85
N GLY A 49 -10.89 23.93 3.97
CA GLY A 49 -10.87 25.40 4.05
C GLY A 49 -9.46 25.99 3.97
N GLU A 50 -8.46 25.29 4.50
CA GLU A 50 -7.08 25.77 4.59
C GLU A 50 -6.22 25.32 3.39
N TYR A 51 -6.39 24.09 2.93
CA TYR A 51 -5.51 23.44 1.93
C TYR A 51 -6.25 23.02 0.64
N GLY A 52 -7.55 23.24 0.52
CA GLY A 52 -8.34 22.94 -0.67
C GLY A 52 -8.98 21.56 -0.70
N SER A 53 -9.50 21.16 -1.87
CA SER A 53 -10.43 20.04 -2.05
C SER A 53 -9.87 18.62 -1.82
N GLY A 54 -8.59 18.47 -1.57
CA GLY A 54 -7.93 17.15 -1.38
C GLY A 54 -8.31 16.40 -0.10
N PHE A 55 -9.02 17.05 0.84
CA PHE A 55 -9.29 16.55 2.19
C PHE A 55 -10.77 16.26 2.46
N SER A 56 -11.50 15.76 1.44
CA SER A 56 -12.87 15.29 1.64
C SER A 56 -12.93 14.16 2.68
N VAL A 57 -14.09 13.94 3.30
CA VAL A 57 -14.29 12.83 4.25
C VAL A 57 -13.86 11.50 3.64
N SER A 58 -14.20 11.25 2.37
CA SER A 58 -13.76 10.03 1.66
C SER A 58 -12.24 9.96 1.49
N ALA A 59 -11.57 11.08 1.20
CA ALA A 59 -10.11 11.12 1.09
C ALA A 59 -9.46 10.79 2.46
N LEU A 60 -9.96 11.38 3.53
CA LEU A 60 -9.48 11.10 4.90
C LEU A 60 -9.73 9.64 5.31
N GLN A 61 -10.86 9.05 4.90
CA GLN A 61 -11.12 7.62 5.10
C GLN A 61 -10.11 6.75 4.37
N TYR A 62 -9.73 7.08 3.12
CA TYR A 62 -8.67 6.37 2.40
C TYR A 62 -7.31 6.52 3.08
N MET A 63 -6.95 7.71 3.55
CA MET A 63 -5.69 7.94 4.28
C MET A 63 -5.64 7.14 5.59
N ARG A 64 -6.75 7.14 6.34
CA ARG A 64 -6.92 6.31 7.54
C ARG A 64 -6.76 4.82 7.22
N GLY A 65 -7.47 4.32 6.21
CA GLY A 65 -7.38 2.94 5.75
C GLY A 65 -5.98 2.56 5.25
N PHE A 66 -5.27 3.53 4.66
CA PHE A 66 -3.90 3.34 4.21
C PHE A 66 -2.94 3.08 5.37
N TYR A 67 -2.98 3.89 6.42
CA TYR A 67 -2.19 3.61 7.62
C TYR A 67 -2.52 2.25 8.24
N LEU A 68 -3.81 1.90 8.37
CA LEU A 68 -4.22 0.61 8.93
C LEU A 68 -3.79 -0.58 8.06
N GLY A 69 -3.80 -0.43 6.74
CA GLY A 69 -3.38 -1.48 5.81
C GLY A 69 -1.87 -1.64 5.67
N TYR A 70 -1.12 -0.59 6.01
CA TYR A 70 0.35 -0.50 5.88
C TYR A 70 0.97 0.18 7.12
N PRO A 71 0.80 -0.37 8.32
CA PRO A 71 1.22 0.30 9.56
C PRO A 71 2.74 0.55 9.61
N ASP A 72 3.52 -0.29 8.94
CA ASP A 72 4.98 -0.25 8.95
C ASP A 72 5.58 0.37 7.67
N LEU A 73 4.79 1.01 6.82
CA LEU A 73 5.24 1.51 5.51
C LEU A 73 6.50 2.37 5.60
N LEU A 74 6.54 3.26 6.56
CA LEU A 74 7.69 4.16 6.79
C LEU A 74 8.68 3.62 7.83
N THR A 75 8.24 2.83 8.81
CA THR A 75 9.10 2.30 9.87
C THR A 75 10.03 1.20 9.38
N LYS A 76 9.60 0.37 8.44
CA LYS A 76 10.47 -0.64 7.81
C LYS A 76 11.61 -0.03 6.98
N GLN A 77 11.44 1.18 6.48
CA GLN A 77 12.57 1.93 5.90
C GLN A 77 13.60 2.32 6.96
N HIS A 78 13.20 2.55 8.21
CA HIS A 78 14.11 2.86 9.31
C HIS A 78 14.96 1.67 9.77
N ALA A 79 14.48 0.45 9.63
CA ALA A 79 15.26 -0.76 9.95
C ALA A 79 16.47 -0.94 9.02
N VAL A 80 16.42 -0.34 7.83
CA VAL A 80 17.53 -0.30 6.85
C VAL A 80 18.34 1.02 6.96
N ARG A 81 17.78 2.06 7.64
CA ARG A 81 18.41 3.38 7.80
C ARG A 81 18.11 4.01 9.16
N VAL A 82 19.07 3.95 10.05
CA VAL A 82 19.02 4.53 11.41
C VAL A 82 19.08 6.09 11.45
N GLU A 83 18.74 6.82 10.39
CA GLU A 83 18.90 8.29 10.34
C GLU A 83 17.71 9.08 9.78
N PHE A 84 16.46 8.72 10.08
CA PHE A 84 15.30 9.55 9.71
C PHE A 84 14.54 10.12 10.93
N ALA A 85 15.27 10.70 11.87
CA ALA A 85 14.66 11.59 12.85
C ALA A 85 14.48 12.96 12.19
N ALA A 86 13.22 13.40 12.06
CA ALA A 86 12.78 14.67 11.47
C ALA A 86 12.96 14.76 9.93
N LEU A 87 11.86 14.55 9.20
CA LEU A 87 11.75 14.80 7.76
C LEU A 87 11.68 16.31 7.47
N PRO A 88 12.79 16.98 7.11
CA PRO A 88 12.70 18.17 6.27
C PRO A 88 12.41 17.69 4.85
N ILE A 89 11.60 18.42 4.14
CA ILE A 89 11.26 18.30 2.71
C ILE A 89 12.48 18.05 1.79
N GLN A 90 13.67 18.30 2.26
CA GLN A 90 14.95 18.11 1.58
C GLN A 90 15.33 16.64 1.25
N TYR A 91 14.73 15.64 1.91
CA TYR A 91 15.06 14.23 1.69
C TYR A 91 14.30 13.56 0.54
N ALA A 92 13.26 14.20 0.00
CA ALA A 92 12.63 13.75 -1.24
C ALA A 92 13.57 13.83 -2.47
N ALA A 93 14.73 14.45 -2.34
CA ALA A 93 15.69 14.71 -3.42
C ALA A 93 16.93 13.79 -3.43
N ARG A 94 17.09 12.86 -2.49
CA ARG A 94 18.22 11.93 -2.48
C ARG A 94 17.83 10.56 -3.04
N ASP A 95 18.59 10.15 -4.06
CA ASP A 95 18.47 8.93 -4.88
C ASP A 95 18.83 7.62 -4.16
N GLU A 96 18.61 7.50 -2.87
CA GLU A 96 19.04 6.31 -2.14
C GLU A 96 17.82 5.49 -1.66
N PHE A 97 16.98 5.05 -2.61
CA PHE A 97 16.04 3.97 -2.34
C PHE A 97 16.81 2.63 -2.29
N PRO A 98 16.31 1.64 -1.49
CA PRO A 98 16.86 0.30 -1.54
C PRO A 98 16.94 -0.16 -3.00
N THR A 99 18.04 -0.79 -3.38
CA THR A 99 18.14 -1.45 -4.68
C THR A 99 16.95 -2.40 -4.85
N GLU A 100 16.50 -2.65 -6.08
CA GLU A 100 15.36 -3.55 -6.34
C GLU A 100 15.52 -4.92 -5.66
N GLU A 101 16.74 -5.35 -5.43
CA GLU A 101 17.10 -6.59 -4.72
C GLU A 101 16.79 -6.57 -3.21
N ALA A 102 16.73 -5.38 -2.58
CA ALA A 102 16.49 -5.23 -1.14
C ALA A 102 15.06 -4.79 -0.80
N TRP A 103 14.22 -4.47 -1.82
CA TRP A 103 12.84 -4.05 -1.58
C TRP A 103 11.90 -5.23 -1.37
N CYS A 104 10.96 -5.10 -0.44
CA CYS A 104 9.90 -6.06 -0.20
C CYS A 104 8.52 -5.38 -0.15
N ALA A 105 7.46 -6.14 -0.45
CA ALA A 105 6.09 -5.65 -0.38
C ALA A 105 5.75 -5.09 1.01
N GLY A 106 4.97 -4.02 1.04
CA GLY A 106 4.61 -3.30 2.26
C GLY A 106 5.63 -2.25 2.71
N VAL A 107 6.71 -2.04 1.95
CA VAL A 107 7.68 -0.95 2.12
C VAL A 107 7.46 0.10 1.03
N LEU A 108 7.65 1.37 1.35
CA LEU A 108 7.47 2.47 0.40
C LEU A 108 8.38 2.29 -0.81
N HIS A 109 7.79 2.39 -2.02
CA HIS A 109 8.51 2.29 -3.28
C HIS A 109 8.16 3.46 -4.21
N PRO A 110 9.15 4.12 -4.86
CA PRO A 110 8.92 5.30 -5.71
C PRO A 110 8.13 4.98 -6.99
N GLY A 111 8.05 3.72 -7.39
CA GLY A 111 7.23 3.25 -8.51
C GLY A 111 5.73 3.15 -8.19
N LEU A 112 5.33 3.21 -6.92
CA LEU A 112 3.94 3.14 -6.49
C LEU A 112 3.43 4.53 -6.13
N SER A 113 2.45 5.04 -6.90
CA SER A 113 1.77 6.31 -6.61
C SER A 113 0.64 6.12 -5.60
N TRP A 114 0.12 7.24 -5.07
CA TRP A 114 -1.08 7.22 -4.22
C TRP A 114 -2.26 6.49 -4.85
N THR A 115 -2.44 6.60 -6.17
CA THR A 115 -3.51 5.87 -6.88
C THR A 115 -3.32 4.35 -6.82
N HIS A 116 -2.08 3.86 -6.90
CA HIS A 116 -1.80 2.42 -6.74
C HIS A 116 -2.19 1.94 -5.33
N TYR A 117 -1.80 2.66 -4.28
CA TYR A 117 -2.17 2.31 -2.91
C TYR A 117 -3.68 2.34 -2.68
N ARG A 118 -4.41 3.31 -3.25
CA ARG A 118 -5.88 3.34 -3.19
C ARG A 118 -6.53 2.11 -3.85
N LEU A 119 -5.95 1.60 -4.91
CA LEU A 119 -6.41 0.37 -5.57
C LEU A 119 -6.09 -0.86 -4.72
N LEU A 120 -4.89 -0.92 -4.15
CA LEU A 120 -4.46 -2.00 -3.25
C LEU A 120 -5.33 -2.11 -2.00
N LEU A 121 -5.80 -1.00 -1.45
CA LEU A 121 -6.72 -1.01 -0.30
C LEU A 121 -8.07 -1.68 -0.58
N LYS A 122 -8.47 -1.81 -1.86
CA LYS A 122 -9.66 -2.57 -2.26
C LYS A 122 -9.43 -4.08 -2.25
N VAL A 123 -8.17 -4.52 -2.25
CA VAL A 123 -7.80 -5.93 -2.20
C VAL A 123 -7.74 -6.36 -0.73
N GLY A 124 -8.66 -7.22 -0.31
CA GLY A 124 -8.83 -7.59 1.11
C GLY A 124 -7.68 -8.42 1.68
N ARG A 125 -7.13 -9.36 0.89
CA ARG A 125 -6.09 -10.29 1.34
C ARG A 125 -4.70 -9.68 1.18
N ARG A 126 -3.88 -9.77 2.24
CA ARG A 126 -2.54 -9.19 2.25
C ARG A 126 -1.63 -9.83 1.21
N GLU A 127 -1.63 -11.14 1.12
CA GLU A 127 -0.77 -11.89 0.19
C GLU A 127 -1.06 -11.52 -1.27
N VAL A 128 -2.33 -11.23 -1.57
CA VAL A 128 -2.75 -10.78 -2.91
C VAL A 128 -2.29 -9.35 -3.15
N ARG A 129 -2.34 -8.48 -2.13
CA ARG A 129 -1.78 -7.12 -2.23
C ARG A 129 -0.28 -7.15 -2.47
N ASP A 130 0.45 -7.94 -1.68
CA ASP A 130 1.91 -8.09 -1.80
C ASP A 130 2.30 -8.58 -3.21
N PHE A 131 1.55 -9.54 -3.76
CA PHE A 131 1.71 -9.97 -5.15
C PHE A 131 1.53 -8.83 -6.14
N TYR A 132 0.44 -8.06 -6.03
CA TYR A 132 0.17 -6.95 -6.95
C TYR A 132 1.19 -5.81 -6.82
N GLU A 133 1.70 -5.54 -5.63
CA GLU A 133 2.80 -4.57 -5.43
C GLU A 133 4.05 -5.00 -6.20
N ILE A 134 4.49 -6.25 -6.01
CA ILE A 134 5.67 -6.82 -6.66
C ILE A 134 5.51 -6.78 -8.19
N GLU A 135 4.39 -7.26 -8.71
CA GLU A 135 4.14 -7.31 -10.14
C GLU A 135 4.02 -5.91 -10.77
N SER A 136 3.44 -4.95 -10.04
CA SER A 136 3.33 -3.56 -10.50
C SER A 136 4.71 -2.93 -10.68
N ILE A 137 5.62 -3.17 -9.74
CA ILE A 137 6.98 -2.64 -9.77
C ILE A 137 7.79 -3.31 -10.88
N ARG A 138 7.78 -4.65 -10.94
CA ARG A 138 8.49 -5.43 -11.96
C ARG A 138 8.12 -5.02 -13.38
N ASN A 139 6.84 -4.82 -13.62
CA ASN A 139 6.31 -4.54 -14.95
C ASN A 139 6.14 -3.03 -15.23
N GLY A 140 6.43 -2.17 -14.26
CA GLY A 140 6.27 -0.72 -14.40
C GLY A 140 4.85 -0.31 -14.72
N TRP A 141 3.83 -0.96 -14.15
CA TRP A 141 2.44 -0.69 -14.49
C TRP A 141 2.01 0.72 -14.10
N SER A 142 1.38 1.41 -15.03
CA SER A 142 0.61 2.60 -14.71
C SER A 142 -0.62 2.26 -13.88
N ALA A 143 -1.19 3.24 -13.17
CA ALA A 143 -2.38 3.02 -12.34
C ALA A 143 -3.56 2.39 -13.14
N ARG A 144 -3.73 2.74 -14.43
CA ARG A 144 -4.76 2.14 -15.29
C ARG A 144 -4.47 0.67 -15.62
N GLN A 145 -3.21 0.35 -15.94
CA GLN A 145 -2.80 -1.04 -16.17
C GLN A 145 -2.97 -1.86 -14.91
N PHE A 146 -2.55 -1.33 -13.78
CA PHE A 146 -2.66 -1.94 -12.48
C PHE A 146 -4.13 -2.26 -12.11
N GLU A 147 -5.03 -1.29 -12.24
CA GLU A 147 -6.47 -1.48 -12.02
C GLU A 147 -7.04 -2.60 -12.92
N ARG A 148 -6.65 -2.62 -14.20
CA ARG A 148 -7.07 -3.67 -15.13
C ARG A 148 -6.57 -5.06 -14.69
N GLN A 149 -5.34 -5.17 -14.18
CA GLN A 149 -4.82 -6.46 -13.70
C GLN A 149 -5.56 -6.96 -12.45
N ILE A 150 -5.87 -6.06 -11.50
CA ILE A 150 -6.70 -6.40 -10.35
C ILE A 150 -8.09 -6.87 -10.80
N ASN A 151 -8.77 -6.10 -11.66
CA ASN A 151 -10.12 -6.40 -12.13
C ASN A 151 -10.19 -7.66 -13.00
N SER A 152 -9.09 -8.06 -13.64
CA SER A 152 -8.99 -9.30 -14.41
C SER A 152 -8.62 -10.51 -13.57
N PHE A 153 -8.54 -10.38 -12.25
CA PHE A 153 -8.18 -11.44 -11.31
C PHE A 153 -6.89 -12.16 -11.70
N LEU A 154 -5.84 -11.39 -12.02
CA LEU A 154 -4.56 -11.94 -12.48
C LEU A 154 -3.99 -12.96 -11.48
N PHE A 155 -4.03 -12.66 -10.17
CA PHE A 155 -3.53 -13.54 -9.12
C PHE A 155 -4.22 -14.90 -9.15
N GLU A 156 -5.55 -14.92 -9.20
CA GLU A 156 -6.37 -16.14 -9.21
C GLU A 156 -6.16 -16.95 -10.49
N ARG A 157 -5.99 -16.28 -11.63
CA ARG A 157 -5.68 -16.95 -12.90
C ARG A 157 -4.34 -17.65 -12.88
N LEU A 158 -3.33 -17.01 -12.28
CA LEU A 158 -1.99 -17.61 -12.17
C LEU A 158 -1.99 -18.82 -11.24
N LEU A 159 -2.71 -18.76 -10.11
CA LEU A 159 -2.87 -19.90 -9.21
C LEU A 159 -3.51 -21.09 -9.92
N LYS A 160 -4.64 -20.87 -10.62
CA LYS A 160 -5.32 -21.92 -11.39
C LYS A 160 -4.44 -22.56 -12.45
N ASN A 161 -3.59 -21.78 -13.10
CA ASN A 161 -2.66 -22.28 -14.10
C ASN A 161 -1.51 -23.09 -13.47
N ARG A 162 -1.06 -22.71 -12.26
CA ARG A 162 -0.04 -23.46 -11.53
C ARG A 162 -0.57 -24.82 -11.10
N ASP A 163 -1.79 -24.87 -10.55
CA ASP A 163 -2.41 -26.12 -10.11
C ASP A 163 -2.66 -27.10 -11.25
N LYS A 164 -2.93 -26.59 -12.48
CA LYS A 164 -3.03 -27.41 -13.69
C LYS A 164 -1.70 -27.99 -14.20
N LYS A 165 -0.56 -27.38 -13.80
CA LYS A 165 0.79 -27.82 -14.23
C LYS A 165 1.46 -28.77 -13.24
N VAL A 166 0.86 -29.03 -12.08
CA VAL A 166 1.34 -30.08 -11.16
C VAL A 166 0.73 -31.40 -11.65
N PRO A 167 1.51 -32.33 -12.26
CA PRO A 167 0.99 -33.64 -12.62
C PRO A 167 0.65 -34.37 -11.32
N THR A 168 -0.54 -34.95 -11.26
CA THR A 168 -0.91 -35.89 -10.18
C THR A 168 -0.12 -37.18 -10.39
N SER A 169 1.16 -37.16 -10.07
CA SER A 169 2.04 -38.33 -10.12
C SER A 169 2.06 -39.02 -8.78
N PHE A 170 0.94 -39.54 -8.34
CA PHE A 170 0.84 -40.64 -7.38
C PHE A 170 -0.18 -41.64 -7.87
N GLU A 171 0.12 -42.22 -9.03
CA GLU A 171 -0.54 -43.45 -9.44
C GLU A 171 0.23 -44.59 -8.78
N THR A 172 -0.40 -45.23 -7.84
CA THR A 172 -0.01 -46.40 -7.07
C THR A 172 0.61 -47.47 -7.97
N ALA A 173 1.82 -47.90 -7.65
CA ALA A 173 2.40 -49.12 -8.18
C ALA A 173 1.53 -50.34 -7.79
N PRO A 174 1.25 -51.25 -8.73
CA PRO A 174 0.54 -52.46 -8.39
C PRO A 174 1.45 -53.40 -7.53
N THR A 175 0.91 -53.82 -6.39
CA THR A 175 1.51 -54.84 -5.55
C THR A 175 1.43 -56.17 -6.31
N GLU A 176 2.55 -56.63 -6.86
CA GLU A 176 2.65 -58.02 -7.32
C GLU A 176 2.83 -58.91 -6.10
N SER A 177 1.85 -59.78 -5.89
CA SER A 177 1.88 -60.91 -4.98
C SER A 177 2.66 -62.06 -5.60
N HIS A 178 3.61 -62.56 -4.87
CA HIS A 178 4.13 -63.95 -5.01
C HIS A 178 4.19 -64.59 -3.63
#